data_085a46db71849171c96d59538923dd8c
#
_entry.id   085a46db71849171c96d59538923dd8c
#
_cell.length_a   1.000
_cell.length_b   1.000
_cell.length_c   1.000
_cell.angle_alpha   90.00
_cell.angle_beta   90.00
_cell.angle_gamma   90.00
#
_symmetry.space_group_name_H-M   'P 1'
#
loop_
_entity.id
_entity.type
_entity.pdbx_description
1 polymer ?
#
loop_
_entity_poly.entity_id
_entity_poly.type
_entity_poly.pdbx_seq_one_letter_code
_entity_poly.pdbx_strand_id
1 'polypeptide(L)'
;MRKIYFIVLMALSLSAQSCLMEDKNLFDNTAAEKLQAYMTECSDVLTSSENGWIFEYYPESNQSYGGFVYVVKFTKGDVTAYFELANDVKVPVTSLYKITGDDGASLTFDTYNDYLHYFATPDGQNYQGMEGDYEFSLMGVSPDKSEVYLRGRRTNNKMTLRRLKIAPAVYLQNVLAMKAALKGRSHKLVIDGATNTSCKFETNANIFSYSYTIGDKVESGEMAFCQTDTGIRFYRPLVINGVEYDSLRYENSVLSSSDGKVFISWNKIIG
;
A
#
# COMPACT_ATOMS: atom_id res chain seq x y z
N MET A 1 -73.46 -23.82 16.52
CA MET A 1 -72.86 -22.57 16.14
C MET A 1 -71.87 -22.02 17.20
N ARG A 2 -72.17 -22.07 18.51
CA ARG A 2 -71.24 -21.54 19.57
C ARG A 2 -69.89 -22.22 19.64
N LYS A 3 -69.75 -23.51 19.27
CA LYS A 3 -68.47 -24.22 19.29
C LYS A 3 -67.52 -23.84 18.14
N ILE A 4 -68.03 -23.33 17.01
CA ILE A 4 -67.26 -22.95 15.86
C ILE A 4 -66.59 -21.56 16.11
N TYR A 5 -67.29 -20.65 16.81
CA TYR A 5 -66.72 -19.35 17.19
C TYR A 5 -65.55 -19.49 18.18
N PHE A 6 -65.59 -20.48 19.08
CA PHE A 6 -64.51 -20.75 20.03
C PHE A 6 -63.25 -21.25 19.31
N ILE A 7 -63.41 -22.09 18.29
CA ILE A 7 -62.25 -22.62 17.50
C ILE A 7 -61.64 -21.51 16.64
N VAL A 8 -62.47 -20.65 16.04
CA VAL A 8 -61.98 -19.50 15.23
C VAL A 8 -61.29 -18.45 16.11
N LEU A 9 -61.80 -18.19 17.32
CA LEU A 9 -61.19 -17.26 18.27
C LEU A 9 -59.85 -17.81 18.79
N MET A 10 -59.74 -19.10 19.02
CA MET A 10 -58.51 -19.77 19.47
C MET A 10 -57.46 -19.86 18.35
N ALA A 11 -57.86 -19.96 17.06
CA ALA A 11 -56.98 -19.91 15.93
C ALA A 11 -56.46 -18.50 15.64
N LEU A 12 -57.23 -17.44 15.90
CA LEU A 12 -56.81 -16.05 15.77
C LEU A 12 -55.82 -15.62 16.88
N SER A 13 -55.92 -16.20 18.08
CA SER A 13 -54.98 -15.90 19.19
C SER A 13 -53.59 -16.55 19.00
N LEU A 14 -53.47 -17.63 18.22
CA LEU A 14 -52.20 -18.29 17.87
C LEU A 14 -51.45 -17.57 16.75
N SER A 15 -52.13 -16.77 15.91
CA SER A 15 -51.47 -16.01 14.86
C SER A 15 -50.87 -14.67 15.32
N ALA A 16 -51.21 -14.22 16.53
CA ALA A 16 -50.64 -12.97 17.08
C ALA A 16 -49.31 -13.14 17.82
N GLN A 17 -48.82 -14.38 17.99
CA GLN A 17 -47.52 -14.62 18.65
C GLN A 17 -46.33 -14.71 17.68
N SER A 18 -46.55 -14.50 16.37
CA SER A 18 -45.49 -14.60 15.37
C SER A 18 -44.64 -13.30 15.22
N CYS A 19 -44.90 -12.25 16.01
CA CYS A 19 -44.16 -10.98 15.90
C CYS A 19 -43.35 -10.62 17.15
N LEU A 20 -43.05 -11.59 18.01
CA LEU A 20 -42.15 -11.41 19.17
C LEU A 20 -41.05 -12.47 19.17
N MET A 21 -40.54 -12.87 18.01
CA MET A 21 -39.17 -13.34 17.97
C MET A 21 -38.30 -12.09 17.96
N GLU A 22 -37.83 -11.68 19.14
CA GLU A 22 -36.58 -10.92 19.23
C GLU A 22 -35.57 -11.73 18.41
N ASP A 23 -35.14 -11.16 17.28
CA ASP A 23 -33.92 -11.59 16.63
C ASP A 23 -32.83 -11.48 17.71
N LYS A 24 -32.58 -12.55 18.40
CA LYS A 24 -31.32 -12.72 19.14
C LYS A 24 -30.27 -12.60 18.07
N ASN A 25 -29.67 -11.40 17.99
CA ASN A 25 -28.55 -11.13 17.10
C ASN A 25 -27.58 -12.30 17.26
N LEU A 26 -27.46 -13.15 16.22
CA LEU A 26 -26.50 -14.25 16.16
C LEU A 26 -25.05 -13.74 16.29
N PHE A 27 -24.89 -12.42 16.37
CA PHE A 27 -23.62 -11.70 16.53
C PHE A 27 -23.75 -10.78 17.76
N ASP A 28 -22.82 -10.89 18.68
CA ASP A 28 -22.77 -10.10 19.92
C ASP A 28 -22.72 -8.59 19.70
N ASN A 29 -22.36 -8.13 18.47
CA ASN A 29 -22.27 -6.71 18.11
C ASN A 29 -22.96 -6.40 16.77
N THR A 30 -23.57 -5.23 16.64
CA THR A 30 -24.13 -4.71 15.39
C THR A 30 -23.01 -4.41 14.37
N ALA A 31 -23.35 -4.32 13.07
CA ALA A 31 -22.40 -3.94 12.03
C ALA A 31 -21.76 -2.57 12.31
N ALA A 32 -22.52 -1.60 12.84
CA ALA A 32 -22.03 -0.29 13.22
C ALA A 32 -21.02 -0.34 14.38
N GLU A 33 -21.29 -1.15 15.41
CA GLU A 33 -20.36 -1.34 16.54
C GLU A 33 -19.06 -2.02 16.08
N LYS A 34 -19.14 -3.01 15.20
CA LYS A 34 -17.95 -3.66 14.61
C LYS A 34 -17.12 -2.69 13.79
N LEU A 35 -17.76 -1.86 12.96
CA LEU A 35 -17.09 -0.82 12.18
C LEU A 35 -16.42 0.21 13.09
N GLN A 36 -17.11 0.68 14.13
CA GLN A 36 -16.54 1.62 15.10
C GLN A 36 -15.35 1.03 15.84
N ALA A 37 -15.45 -0.22 16.29
CA ALA A 37 -14.34 -0.92 16.95
C ALA A 37 -13.13 -1.06 16.01
N TYR A 38 -13.35 -1.41 14.74
CA TYR A 38 -12.30 -1.51 13.73
C TYR A 38 -11.63 -0.15 13.46
N MET A 39 -12.40 0.94 13.32
CA MET A 39 -11.84 2.28 13.15
C MET A 39 -10.99 2.70 14.35
N THR A 40 -11.44 2.37 15.57
CA THR A 40 -10.69 2.62 16.79
C THR A 40 -9.37 1.84 16.80
N GLU A 41 -9.41 0.54 16.47
CA GLU A 41 -8.21 -0.29 16.34
C GLU A 41 -7.22 0.30 15.31
N CYS A 42 -7.70 0.70 14.13
CA CYS A 42 -6.87 1.32 13.11
C CYS A 42 -6.21 2.62 13.62
N SER A 43 -6.97 3.47 14.31
CA SER A 43 -6.46 4.72 14.91
C SER A 43 -5.36 4.44 15.94
N ASP A 44 -5.61 3.47 16.84
CA ASP A 44 -4.64 3.09 17.87
C ASP A 44 -3.36 2.52 17.26
N VAL A 45 -3.48 1.70 16.20
CA VAL A 45 -2.33 1.15 15.48
C VAL A 45 -1.55 2.25 14.77
N LEU A 46 -2.22 3.13 14.02
CA LEU A 46 -1.57 4.23 13.30
C LEU A 46 -0.79 5.15 14.23
N THR A 47 -1.36 5.49 15.39
CA THR A 47 -0.72 6.39 16.36
C THR A 47 0.36 5.71 17.22
N SER A 48 0.45 4.38 17.20
CA SER A 48 1.38 3.61 18.05
C SER A 48 2.83 3.57 17.55
N SER A 49 3.11 4.06 16.33
CA SER A 49 4.47 4.01 15.78
C SER A 49 5.26 5.26 16.16
N GLU A 50 6.32 5.10 16.93
CA GLU A 50 7.18 6.21 17.36
C GLU A 50 7.85 6.93 16.18
N ASN A 51 8.38 6.18 15.21
CA ASN A 51 9.04 6.71 14.02
C ASN A 51 8.08 6.89 12.83
N GLY A 52 6.79 6.56 12.99
CA GLY A 52 5.80 6.58 11.92
C GLY A 52 5.84 5.33 11.03
N TRP A 53 5.38 5.49 9.82
CA TRP A 53 5.12 4.41 8.87
C TRP A 53 5.74 4.73 7.53
N ILE A 54 6.41 3.78 6.92
CA ILE A 54 6.78 3.81 5.51
C ILE A 54 5.50 3.65 4.70
N PHE A 55 5.22 4.58 3.80
CA PHE A 55 4.06 4.53 2.91
C PHE A 55 4.55 4.38 1.47
N GLU A 56 4.46 3.15 0.96
CA GLU A 56 4.75 2.82 -0.43
C GLU A 56 3.52 3.20 -1.28
N TYR A 57 3.64 4.29 -2.02
CA TYR A 57 2.54 4.96 -2.69
C TYR A 57 2.65 4.81 -4.21
N TYR A 58 1.53 4.51 -4.86
CA TYR A 58 1.45 4.32 -6.31
C TYR A 58 0.33 5.20 -6.87
N PRO A 59 0.66 6.34 -7.53
CA PRO A 59 -0.32 7.14 -8.24
C PRO A 59 -0.79 6.43 -9.51
N GLU A 60 -1.94 6.86 -10.04
CA GLU A 60 -2.55 6.36 -11.26
C GLU A 60 -2.83 4.84 -11.24
N SER A 61 -3.97 4.42 -11.80
CA SER A 61 -4.49 3.04 -11.67
C SER A 61 -3.62 1.96 -12.32
N ASN A 62 -2.86 2.31 -13.36
CA ASN A 62 -1.93 1.41 -14.06
C ASN A 62 -0.52 1.45 -13.49
N GLN A 63 -0.26 2.29 -12.47
CA GLN A 63 1.06 2.50 -11.85
C GLN A 63 2.13 2.97 -12.86
N SER A 64 1.74 3.67 -13.94
CA SER A 64 2.66 4.09 -15.01
C SER A 64 3.74 5.08 -14.56
N TYR A 65 3.47 5.79 -13.44
CA TYR A 65 4.47 6.65 -12.79
C TYR A 65 5.39 5.89 -11.83
N GLY A 66 5.15 4.58 -11.63
CA GLY A 66 5.88 3.78 -10.64
C GLY A 66 5.47 4.06 -9.21
N GLY A 67 6.33 3.66 -8.26
CA GLY A 67 6.08 3.82 -6.84
C GLY A 67 6.93 4.93 -6.23
N PHE A 68 6.40 5.54 -5.17
CA PHE A 68 7.04 6.61 -4.42
C PHE A 68 6.95 6.33 -2.92
N VAL A 69 7.85 6.93 -2.15
CA VAL A 69 7.96 6.65 -0.74
C VAL A 69 7.74 7.91 0.09
N TYR A 70 6.80 7.77 1.02
CA TYR A 70 6.62 8.69 2.13
C TYR A 70 7.01 8.03 3.44
N VAL A 71 7.27 8.84 4.44
CA VAL A 71 7.14 8.43 5.84
C VAL A 71 6.06 9.30 6.46
N VAL A 72 5.03 8.66 7.04
CA VAL A 72 3.91 9.34 7.68
C VAL A 72 3.85 8.97 9.15
N LYS A 73 3.75 9.97 10.02
CA LYS A 73 3.60 9.77 11.46
C LYS A 73 2.26 10.36 11.90
N PHE A 74 1.45 9.51 12.52
CA PHE A 74 0.13 9.90 13.01
C PHE A 74 0.18 10.24 14.50
N THR A 75 -0.52 11.30 14.88
CA THR A 75 -0.88 11.63 16.25
C THR A 75 -2.41 11.73 16.35
N LYS A 76 -2.96 12.19 17.45
CA LYS A 76 -4.40 12.30 17.58
C LYS A 76 -4.92 13.49 16.75
N GLY A 77 -5.28 13.22 15.49
CA GLY A 77 -5.85 14.21 14.56
C GLY A 77 -4.85 14.76 13.53
N ASP A 78 -3.54 14.68 13.79
CA ASP A 78 -2.53 15.20 12.88
C ASP A 78 -1.75 14.07 12.20
N VAL A 79 -1.34 14.33 10.95
CA VAL A 79 -0.37 13.54 10.22
C VAL A 79 0.83 14.40 9.82
N THR A 80 2.02 13.94 10.15
CA THR A 80 3.29 14.55 9.74
C THR A 80 3.89 13.69 8.64
N ALA A 81 4.07 14.26 7.45
CA ALA A 81 4.57 13.59 6.26
C ALA A 81 5.99 14.04 5.91
N TYR A 82 6.84 13.08 5.59
CA TYR A 82 8.14 13.26 4.92
C TYR A 82 8.02 12.61 3.55
N PHE A 83 8.72 13.15 2.53
CA PHE A 83 8.55 12.72 1.15
C PHE A 83 9.88 12.63 0.40
N GLU A 84 10.08 11.57 -0.40
CA GLU A 84 11.32 11.37 -1.14
C GLU A 84 11.59 12.41 -2.23
N LEU A 85 10.55 13.09 -2.75
CA LEU A 85 10.68 14.15 -3.75
C LEU A 85 10.76 15.55 -3.13
N ALA A 86 10.74 15.68 -1.80
CA ALA A 86 10.93 16.96 -1.14
C ALA A 86 12.33 17.55 -1.45
N ASN A 87 12.43 18.87 -1.51
CA ASN A 87 13.72 19.54 -1.67
C ASN A 87 14.71 19.18 -0.56
N ASP A 88 14.23 18.98 0.65
CA ASP A 88 14.96 18.42 1.78
C ASP A 88 14.09 17.39 2.49
N VAL A 89 14.47 16.11 2.39
CA VAL A 89 13.77 14.99 3.00
C VAL A 89 13.73 15.01 4.54
N LYS A 90 14.45 15.97 5.16
CA LYS A 90 14.45 16.18 6.61
C LYS A 90 13.34 17.13 7.07
N VAL A 91 12.74 17.87 6.14
CA VAL A 91 11.70 18.85 6.44
C VAL A 91 10.33 18.22 6.22
N PRO A 92 9.54 17.99 7.27
CA PRO A 92 8.20 17.44 7.15
C PRO A 92 7.15 18.53 6.92
N VAL A 93 5.98 18.09 6.44
CA VAL A 93 4.75 18.90 6.40
C VAL A 93 3.70 18.20 7.26
N THR A 94 3.04 18.98 8.13
CA THR A 94 1.98 18.48 9.01
C THR A 94 0.62 19.02 8.59
N SER A 95 -0.39 18.16 8.60
CA SER A 95 -1.78 18.46 8.27
C SER A 95 -2.74 17.60 9.11
N LEU A 96 -4.04 17.78 8.94
CA LEU A 96 -5.04 16.95 9.60
C LEU A 96 -5.34 15.69 8.77
N TYR A 97 -5.75 14.63 9.46
CA TYR A 97 -6.33 13.44 8.86
C TYR A 97 -7.61 13.04 9.59
N LYS A 98 -8.44 12.23 8.95
CA LYS A 98 -9.64 11.64 9.53
C LYS A 98 -9.71 10.15 9.24
N ILE A 99 -10.35 9.43 10.16
CA ILE A 99 -10.86 8.08 9.91
C ILE A 99 -12.38 8.17 9.99
N THR A 100 -13.07 7.81 8.91
CA THR A 100 -14.54 7.84 8.80
C THR A 100 -15.10 6.46 8.47
N GLY A 101 -16.40 6.29 8.71
CA GLY A 101 -17.10 5.01 8.50
C GLY A 101 -18.25 5.08 7.50
N ASP A 102 -18.34 6.11 6.65
CA ASP A 102 -19.51 6.37 5.80
C ASP A 102 -19.70 5.28 4.71
N ASP A 103 -18.61 4.75 4.16
CA ASP A 103 -18.60 3.67 3.18
C ASP A 103 -17.46 2.69 3.51
N GLY A 104 -17.57 2.07 4.70
CA GLY A 104 -16.49 1.32 5.32
C GLY A 104 -15.44 2.24 5.96
N ALA A 105 -14.48 1.64 6.67
CA ALA A 105 -13.42 2.41 7.32
C ALA A 105 -12.51 3.05 6.28
N SER A 106 -12.37 4.37 6.32
CA SER A 106 -11.59 5.17 5.38
C SER A 106 -10.64 6.10 6.10
N LEU A 107 -9.40 6.17 5.64
CA LEU A 107 -8.38 7.15 6.03
C LEU A 107 -8.36 8.27 4.99
N THR A 108 -8.55 9.52 5.41
CA THR A 108 -8.53 10.70 4.53
C THR A 108 -7.53 11.71 5.05
N PHE A 109 -6.67 12.22 4.19
CA PHE A 109 -5.83 13.38 4.47
C PHE A 109 -6.68 14.64 4.23
N ASP A 110 -7.34 15.10 5.31
CA ASP A 110 -8.48 16.02 5.26
C ASP A 110 -8.12 17.46 4.89
N THR A 111 -6.94 17.93 5.29
CA THR A 111 -6.46 19.27 4.93
C THR A 111 -5.29 19.19 3.97
N TYR A 112 -5.19 20.22 3.11
CA TYR A 112 -4.13 20.27 2.11
C TYR A 112 -2.74 20.11 2.73
N ASN A 113 -1.93 19.27 2.11
CA ASN A 113 -0.57 18.98 2.48
C ASN A 113 0.26 18.85 1.19
N ASP A 114 1.28 19.67 1.02
CA ASP A 114 2.08 19.73 -0.21
C ASP A 114 2.67 18.37 -0.62
N TYR A 115 2.93 17.49 0.35
CA TYR A 115 3.46 16.16 0.06
C TYR A 115 2.34 15.15 -0.22
N LEU A 116 1.38 15.02 0.68
CA LEU A 116 0.32 14.01 0.58
C LEU A 116 -0.66 14.25 -0.57
N HIS A 117 -0.77 15.50 -1.05
CA HIS A 117 -1.59 15.88 -2.21
C HIS A 117 -0.76 16.07 -3.49
N TYR A 118 0.56 15.85 -3.44
CA TYR A 118 1.47 16.10 -4.57
C TYR A 118 0.96 15.49 -5.88
N PHE A 119 0.63 14.20 -5.87
CA PHE A 119 0.17 13.49 -7.07
C PHE A 119 -1.29 13.78 -7.45
N ALA A 120 -2.09 14.34 -6.55
CA ALA A 120 -3.47 14.75 -6.80
C ALA A 120 -3.60 16.21 -7.25
N THR A 121 -2.56 17.03 -7.01
CA THR A 121 -2.56 18.45 -7.33
C THR A 121 -2.41 18.67 -8.82
N PRO A 122 -3.31 19.43 -9.48
CA PRO A 122 -3.18 19.78 -10.88
C PRO A 122 -1.89 20.55 -11.16
N ASP A 123 -1.26 20.25 -12.29
CA ASP A 123 -0.21 21.09 -12.86
C ASP A 123 -0.71 21.78 -14.15
N GLY A 124 0.07 22.69 -14.70
CA GLY A 124 -0.37 23.58 -15.78
C GLY A 124 -0.82 22.89 -17.09
N GLN A 125 -0.55 21.60 -17.27
CA GLN A 125 -0.95 20.82 -18.44
C GLN A 125 -1.85 19.64 -18.08
N ASN A 126 -1.82 19.20 -16.81
CA ASN A 126 -2.57 18.07 -16.33
C ASN A 126 -3.50 18.48 -15.19
N TYR A 127 -4.75 18.77 -15.53
CA TYR A 127 -5.76 19.21 -14.56
C TYR A 127 -6.16 18.15 -13.54
N GLN A 128 -5.80 16.88 -13.76
CA GLN A 128 -6.02 15.78 -12.81
C GLN A 128 -4.76 15.46 -11.98
N GLY A 129 -3.69 16.23 -12.15
CA GLY A 129 -2.39 15.89 -11.59
C GLY A 129 -1.89 14.54 -12.14
N MET A 130 -1.23 13.76 -11.32
CA MET A 130 -0.81 12.38 -11.63
C MET A 130 -1.83 11.35 -11.11
N GLU A 131 -3.09 11.74 -11.01
CA GLU A 131 -4.22 10.90 -10.56
C GLU A 131 -4.00 10.24 -9.18
N GLY A 132 -3.31 10.92 -8.28
CA GLY A 132 -3.04 10.40 -6.95
C GLY A 132 -4.28 10.31 -6.04
N ASP A 133 -4.20 9.43 -5.05
CA ASP A 133 -5.17 9.30 -3.96
C ASP A 133 -4.73 10.13 -2.74
N TYR A 134 -5.69 10.71 -2.05
CA TYR A 134 -5.55 11.23 -0.69
C TYR A 134 -6.64 10.68 0.25
N GLU A 135 -7.46 9.76 -0.28
CA GLU A 135 -8.47 8.99 0.44
C GLU A 135 -8.24 7.49 0.20
N PHE A 136 -8.28 6.72 1.28
CA PHE A 136 -7.94 5.30 1.26
C PHE A 136 -8.94 4.50 2.07
N SER A 137 -9.42 3.38 1.53
CA SER A 137 -10.11 2.37 2.33
C SER A 137 -9.10 1.63 3.19
N LEU A 138 -9.39 1.51 4.49
CA LEU A 138 -8.63 0.69 5.44
C LEU A 138 -9.03 -0.78 5.24
N MET A 139 -8.11 -1.59 4.73
CA MET A 139 -8.38 -2.97 4.30
C MET A 139 -8.01 -4.01 5.36
N GLY A 140 -7.24 -3.64 6.37
CA GLY A 140 -6.81 -4.52 7.44
C GLY A 140 -5.54 -4.07 8.13
N VAL A 141 -5.25 -4.74 9.23
CA VAL A 141 -4.02 -4.60 10.01
C VAL A 141 -3.40 -5.99 10.13
N SER A 142 -2.08 -6.11 10.00
CA SER A 142 -1.40 -7.38 10.23
C SER A 142 -1.52 -7.83 11.70
N PRO A 143 -1.53 -9.14 11.98
CA PRO A 143 -1.68 -9.66 13.36
C PRO A 143 -0.65 -9.12 14.35
N ASP A 144 0.57 -8.85 13.87
CA ASP A 144 1.68 -8.28 14.65
C ASP A 144 1.68 -6.75 14.69
N LYS A 145 0.69 -6.11 14.04
CA LYS A 145 0.53 -4.65 13.94
C LYS A 145 1.74 -3.95 13.31
N SER A 146 2.50 -4.65 12.48
CA SER A 146 3.63 -4.10 11.74
C SER A 146 3.22 -3.49 10.39
N GLU A 147 2.04 -3.83 9.88
CA GLU A 147 1.52 -3.35 8.61
C GLU A 147 0.06 -2.92 8.70
N VAL A 148 -0.31 -1.88 7.94
CA VAL A 148 -1.69 -1.47 7.69
C VAL A 148 -1.92 -1.46 6.18
N TYR A 149 -2.94 -2.19 5.73
CA TYR A 149 -3.25 -2.34 4.32
C TYR A 149 -4.28 -1.30 3.89
N LEU A 150 -3.97 -0.61 2.81
CA LEU A 150 -4.77 0.46 2.24
C LEU A 150 -5.17 0.14 0.81
N ARG A 151 -6.25 0.75 0.36
CA ARG A 151 -6.65 0.78 -1.04
C ARG A 151 -7.04 2.20 -1.42
N GLY A 152 -6.40 2.77 -2.44
CA GLY A 152 -6.74 4.07 -2.99
C GLY A 152 -8.19 4.10 -3.48
N ARG A 153 -8.94 5.15 -3.13
CA ARG A 153 -10.36 5.24 -3.52
C ARG A 153 -10.53 5.60 -4.99
N ARG A 154 -9.61 6.37 -5.55
CA ARG A 154 -9.60 6.77 -6.94
C ARG A 154 -8.92 5.72 -7.83
N THR A 155 -7.70 5.33 -7.48
CA THR A 155 -6.88 4.45 -8.32
C THR A 155 -7.18 2.97 -8.13
N ASN A 156 -7.79 2.58 -6.99
CA ASN A 156 -7.95 1.20 -6.54
C ASN A 156 -6.62 0.46 -6.29
N ASN A 157 -5.51 1.20 -6.21
CA ASN A 157 -4.20 0.63 -5.93
C ASN A 157 -4.11 0.10 -4.50
N LYS A 158 -3.52 -1.08 -4.36
CA LYS A 158 -3.16 -1.63 -3.06
C LYS A 158 -1.89 -0.96 -2.58
N MET A 159 -1.91 -0.44 -1.37
CA MET A 159 -0.79 0.24 -0.74
C MET A 159 -0.63 -0.28 0.68
N THR A 160 0.57 -0.13 1.24
CA THR A 160 0.86 -0.64 2.59
C THR A 160 1.61 0.41 3.39
N LEU A 161 1.15 0.65 4.60
CA LEU A 161 1.92 1.34 5.63
C LEU A 161 2.71 0.29 6.40
N ARG A 162 4.05 0.42 6.43
CA ARG A 162 4.94 -0.47 7.17
C ARG A 162 5.58 0.26 8.32
N ARG A 163 5.55 -0.34 9.51
CA ARG A 163 6.11 0.30 10.72
C ARG A 163 7.60 0.61 10.56
N LEU A 164 7.95 1.88 10.71
CA LEU A 164 9.33 2.35 10.60
C LEU A 164 10.08 2.17 11.93
N LYS A 165 11.31 1.64 11.84
CA LYS A 165 12.17 1.34 13.01
C LYS A 165 13.29 2.37 13.23
N ILE A 166 13.57 3.22 12.25
CA ILE A 166 14.62 4.25 12.27
C ILE A 166 14.03 5.64 12.08
N ALA A 167 14.83 6.69 12.23
CA ALA A 167 14.34 8.05 12.02
C ALA A 167 13.91 8.28 10.57
N PRO A 168 12.78 9.00 10.30
CA PRO A 168 12.23 9.24 8.96
C PRO A 168 13.24 9.78 7.96
N ALA A 169 13.99 10.80 8.35
CA ALA A 169 14.99 11.43 7.48
C ALA A 169 16.13 10.46 7.09
N VAL A 170 16.56 9.60 8.02
CA VAL A 170 17.57 8.57 7.75
C VAL A 170 17.05 7.55 6.75
N TYR A 171 15.82 7.09 6.93
CA TYR A 171 15.18 6.15 6.00
C TYR A 171 15.12 6.74 4.58
N LEU A 172 14.60 7.96 4.43
CA LEU A 172 14.48 8.60 3.11
C LEU A 172 15.84 8.93 2.48
N GLN A 173 16.87 9.28 3.27
CA GLN A 173 18.23 9.42 2.75
C GLN A 173 18.75 8.10 2.17
N ASN A 174 18.49 6.97 2.81
CA ASN A 174 18.87 5.64 2.30
C ASN A 174 18.07 5.29 1.02
N VAL A 175 16.78 5.63 0.96
CA VAL A 175 15.95 5.51 -0.27
C VAL A 175 16.57 6.30 -1.42
N LEU A 176 16.96 7.57 -1.20
CA LEU A 176 17.61 8.41 -2.21
C LEU A 176 18.97 7.85 -2.63
N ALA A 177 19.75 7.31 -1.69
CA ALA A 177 21.02 6.65 -2.00
C ALA A 177 20.79 5.40 -2.87
N MET A 178 19.75 4.63 -2.61
CA MET A 178 19.37 3.48 -3.43
C MET A 178 18.96 3.92 -4.85
N LYS A 179 18.16 4.97 -4.96
CA LYS A 179 17.77 5.58 -6.25
C LYS A 179 19.00 6.01 -7.05
N ALA A 180 19.94 6.68 -6.41
CA ALA A 180 21.22 7.08 -7.02
C ALA A 180 22.08 5.89 -7.45
N ALA A 181 22.05 4.79 -6.68
CA ALA A 181 22.77 3.55 -7.02
C ALA A 181 22.24 2.88 -8.28
N LEU A 182 20.94 2.99 -8.57
CA LEU A 182 20.31 2.42 -9.78
C LEU A 182 20.46 3.32 -11.01
N LYS A 183 20.61 4.62 -10.84
CA LYS A 183 20.57 5.60 -11.94
C LYS A 183 21.75 5.47 -12.89
N GLY A 184 21.44 5.52 -14.22
CA GLY A 184 22.45 5.64 -15.27
C GLY A 184 23.36 4.42 -15.42
N ARG A 185 22.88 3.23 -15.07
CA ARG A 185 23.65 1.98 -15.12
C ARG A 185 23.05 0.99 -16.10
N SER A 186 23.88 0.14 -16.67
CA SER A 186 23.44 -1.04 -17.41
C SER A 186 23.28 -2.19 -16.42
N HIS A 187 22.10 -2.75 -16.35
CA HIS A 187 21.74 -3.80 -15.41
C HIS A 187 21.68 -5.16 -16.12
N LYS A 188 22.09 -6.21 -15.43
CA LYS A 188 22.00 -7.61 -15.87
C LYS A 188 21.19 -8.39 -14.86
N LEU A 189 20.14 -9.04 -15.34
CA LEU A 189 19.37 -10.00 -14.57
C LEU A 189 20.05 -11.37 -14.68
N VAL A 190 20.35 -11.99 -13.57
CA VAL A 190 20.96 -13.32 -13.47
C VAL A 190 19.97 -14.23 -12.75
N ILE A 191 19.65 -15.37 -13.35
CA ILE A 191 18.71 -16.36 -12.82
C ILE A 191 19.47 -17.69 -12.73
N ASP A 192 19.50 -18.30 -11.53
CA ASP A 192 20.19 -19.57 -11.25
C ASP A 192 21.64 -19.62 -11.84
N GLY A 193 22.34 -18.48 -11.78
CA GLY A 193 23.71 -18.33 -12.33
C GLY A 193 23.80 -18.13 -13.84
N ALA A 194 22.70 -18.14 -14.58
CA ALA A 194 22.68 -17.86 -16.02
C ALA A 194 22.57 -16.36 -16.31
N THR A 195 23.36 -15.85 -17.28
CA THR A 195 23.50 -14.43 -17.59
C THR A 195 22.87 -13.97 -18.91
N ASN A 196 22.05 -14.78 -19.56
CA ASN A 196 21.44 -14.48 -20.88
C ASN A 196 20.19 -13.60 -20.79
N THR A 197 20.22 -12.64 -19.91
CA THR A 197 19.01 -11.88 -19.54
C THR A 197 19.33 -10.41 -19.45
N SER A 198 18.39 -9.57 -19.83
CA SER A 198 18.48 -8.12 -19.71
C SER A 198 17.41 -7.59 -18.78
N CYS A 199 17.74 -6.52 -18.08
CA CYS A 199 16.76 -5.74 -17.33
C CYS A 199 17.11 -4.26 -17.35
N LYS A 200 16.13 -3.42 -17.10
CA LYS A 200 16.27 -1.98 -17.08
C LYS A 200 15.48 -1.40 -15.92
N PHE A 201 16.04 -0.42 -15.26
CA PHE A 201 15.34 0.43 -14.31
C PHE A 201 15.13 1.81 -14.91
N GLU A 202 13.89 2.18 -15.12
CA GLU A 202 13.48 3.55 -15.44
C GLU A 202 13.38 4.33 -14.12
N THR A 203 14.49 4.92 -13.71
CA THR A 203 14.58 5.61 -12.40
C THR A 203 13.72 6.85 -12.29
N ASN A 204 13.32 7.47 -13.41
CA ASN A 204 12.42 8.61 -13.38
C ASN A 204 10.96 8.22 -13.17
N ALA A 205 10.58 7.04 -13.67
CA ALA A 205 9.24 6.48 -13.53
C ALA A 205 9.15 5.34 -12.51
N ASN A 206 10.26 4.95 -11.86
CA ASN A 206 10.33 3.82 -10.94
C ASN A 206 9.67 2.55 -11.53
N ILE A 207 9.99 2.27 -12.80
CA ILE A 207 9.53 1.10 -13.53
C ILE A 207 10.72 0.15 -13.75
N PHE A 208 10.50 -1.12 -13.48
CA PHE A 208 11.42 -2.20 -13.76
C PHE A 208 10.93 -2.99 -14.97
N SER A 209 11.72 -3.03 -16.04
CA SER A 209 11.48 -3.85 -17.22
C SER A 209 12.51 -4.97 -17.28
N TYR A 210 12.06 -6.17 -17.61
CA TYR A 210 12.92 -7.34 -17.71
C TYR A 210 12.60 -8.18 -18.94
N SER A 211 13.62 -8.93 -19.38
CA SER A 211 13.48 -9.98 -20.38
C SER A 211 14.48 -11.09 -20.07
N TYR A 212 14.04 -12.35 -20.14
CA TYR A 212 14.91 -13.52 -19.98
C TYR A 212 14.41 -14.68 -20.84
N THR A 213 15.28 -15.63 -21.10
CA THR A 213 14.98 -16.80 -21.95
C THR A 213 15.04 -18.07 -21.11
N ILE A 214 14.00 -18.90 -21.21
CA ILE A 214 13.95 -20.26 -20.64
C ILE A 214 13.75 -21.24 -21.80
N GLY A 215 14.75 -22.06 -22.08
CA GLY A 215 14.74 -22.88 -23.29
C GLY A 215 14.63 -21.98 -24.53
N ASP A 216 13.62 -22.22 -25.37
CA ASP A 216 13.34 -21.43 -26.57
C ASP A 216 12.32 -20.31 -26.34
N LYS A 217 11.81 -20.14 -25.10
CA LYS A 217 10.77 -19.16 -24.77
C LYS A 217 11.36 -17.91 -24.14
N VAL A 218 11.00 -16.73 -24.66
CA VAL A 218 11.32 -15.43 -24.08
C VAL A 218 10.19 -15.00 -23.16
N GLU A 219 10.52 -14.73 -21.90
CA GLU A 219 9.64 -14.11 -20.92
C GLU A 219 10.07 -12.66 -20.72
N SER A 220 9.10 -11.75 -20.69
CA SER A 220 9.35 -10.32 -20.47
C SER A 220 8.19 -9.68 -19.72
N GLY A 221 8.47 -8.56 -19.06
CA GLY A 221 7.44 -7.80 -18.35
C GLY A 221 7.95 -6.48 -17.84
N GLU A 222 6.99 -5.71 -17.34
CA GLU A 222 7.22 -4.43 -16.68
C GLU A 222 6.41 -4.37 -15.40
N MET A 223 6.96 -3.72 -14.37
CA MET A 223 6.26 -3.49 -13.11
C MET A 223 6.78 -2.24 -12.40
N ALA A 224 5.88 -1.59 -11.69
CA ALA A 224 6.22 -0.49 -10.79
C ALA A 224 6.97 -1.03 -9.57
N PHE A 225 7.86 -0.22 -9.02
CA PHE A 225 8.58 -0.53 -7.79
C PHE A 225 8.81 0.72 -6.96
N CYS A 226 9.04 0.54 -5.66
CA CYS A 226 9.59 1.54 -4.76
C CYS A 226 11.03 1.19 -4.41
N GLN A 227 11.89 2.19 -4.25
CA GLN A 227 13.15 2.01 -3.55
C GLN A 227 12.87 1.91 -2.05
N THR A 228 13.64 1.09 -1.36
CA THR A 228 13.64 0.99 0.11
C THR A 228 15.02 1.38 0.65
N ASP A 229 15.16 1.46 1.95
CA ASP A 229 16.45 1.68 2.59
C ASP A 229 17.45 0.54 2.38
N THR A 230 16.96 -0.62 1.97
CA THR A 230 17.75 -1.86 1.82
C THR A 230 17.65 -2.50 0.43
N GLY A 231 17.00 -1.84 -0.54
CA GLY A 231 16.86 -2.37 -1.89
C GLY A 231 15.64 -1.83 -2.65
N ILE A 232 14.88 -2.71 -3.25
CA ILE A 232 13.66 -2.37 -3.99
C ILE A 232 12.52 -3.30 -3.58
N ARG A 233 11.28 -2.80 -3.70
CA ARG A 233 10.05 -3.59 -3.55
C ARG A 233 9.16 -3.39 -4.74
N PHE A 234 8.68 -4.47 -5.33
CA PHE A 234 7.79 -4.45 -6.47
C PHE A 234 6.33 -4.22 -6.05
N TYR A 235 5.55 -3.55 -6.89
CA TYR A 235 4.10 -3.40 -6.70
C TYR A 235 3.38 -4.75 -6.83
N ARG A 236 3.80 -5.56 -7.80
CA ARG A 236 3.38 -6.95 -7.96
C ARG A 236 4.63 -7.82 -7.88
N PRO A 237 4.54 -9.03 -7.36
CA PRO A 237 5.70 -9.91 -7.32
C PRO A 237 6.33 -10.11 -8.71
N LEU A 238 7.65 -10.08 -8.77
CA LEU A 238 8.40 -10.55 -9.93
C LEU A 238 8.32 -12.08 -9.96
N VAL A 239 7.70 -12.64 -11.00
CA VAL A 239 7.55 -14.09 -11.12
C VAL A 239 8.64 -14.63 -12.04
N ILE A 240 9.51 -15.49 -11.51
CA ILE A 240 10.57 -16.19 -12.28
C ILE A 240 10.49 -17.67 -11.99
N ASN A 241 10.33 -18.47 -13.04
CA ASN A 241 10.18 -19.93 -12.94
C ASN A 241 9.06 -20.37 -11.97
N GLY A 242 7.97 -19.59 -11.88
CA GLY A 242 6.85 -19.86 -10.96
C GLY A 242 7.10 -19.47 -9.51
N VAL A 243 8.24 -18.87 -9.19
CA VAL A 243 8.56 -18.33 -7.86
C VAL A 243 8.29 -16.83 -7.84
N GLU A 244 7.62 -16.36 -6.81
CA GLU A 244 7.27 -14.95 -6.61
C GLU A 244 8.31 -14.25 -5.72
N TYR A 245 8.77 -13.09 -6.16
CA TYR A 245 9.72 -12.24 -5.46
C TYR A 245 9.11 -10.84 -5.26
N ASP A 246 8.73 -10.50 -4.03
CA ASP A 246 8.16 -9.19 -3.69
C ASP A 246 9.21 -8.09 -3.66
N SER A 247 10.45 -8.43 -3.34
CA SER A 247 11.54 -7.47 -3.15
C SER A 247 12.88 -8.08 -3.46
N LEU A 248 13.84 -7.20 -3.78
CA LEU A 248 15.26 -7.55 -3.89
C LEU A 248 16.06 -6.69 -2.93
N ARG A 249 16.98 -7.31 -2.21
CA ARG A 249 17.86 -6.65 -1.25
C ARG A 249 19.14 -6.19 -1.94
N TYR A 250 19.54 -4.96 -1.65
CA TYR A 250 20.79 -4.38 -2.13
C TYR A 250 21.94 -4.63 -1.17
N GLU A 251 22.97 -5.29 -1.67
CA GLU A 251 24.19 -5.53 -0.93
C GLU A 251 25.37 -5.66 -1.90
N ASN A 252 26.50 -5.05 -1.60
CA ASN A 252 27.73 -5.15 -2.41
C ASN A 252 27.53 -4.80 -3.90
N SER A 253 26.73 -3.79 -4.20
CA SER A 253 26.40 -3.37 -5.59
C SER A 253 25.60 -4.41 -6.40
N VAL A 254 24.86 -5.27 -5.72
CA VAL A 254 23.97 -6.26 -6.32
C VAL A 254 22.62 -6.21 -5.62
N LEU A 255 21.54 -6.30 -6.37
CA LEU A 255 20.22 -6.63 -5.84
C LEU A 255 20.03 -8.14 -5.90
N SER A 256 19.63 -8.77 -4.80
CA SER A 256 19.45 -10.20 -4.71
C SER A 256 18.12 -10.60 -4.07
N SER A 257 17.53 -11.70 -4.53
CA SER A 257 16.40 -12.34 -3.88
C SER A 257 16.82 -13.00 -2.57
N SER A 258 15.86 -13.25 -1.69
CA SER A 258 16.10 -13.86 -0.38
C SER A 258 16.66 -15.30 -0.47
N ASP A 259 16.34 -16.01 -1.55
CA ASP A 259 16.82 -17.38 -1.81
C ASP A 259 18.14 -17.43 -2.61
N GLY A 260 18.65 -16.24 -3.02
CA GLY A 260 19.89 -16.12 -3.77
C GLY A 260 19.84 -16.66 -5.21
N LYS A 261 18.65 -16.84 -5.79
CA LYS A 261 18.51 -17.36 -7.17
C LYS A 261 18.37 -16.28 -8.22
N VAL A 262 17.89 -15.11 -7.82
CA VAL A 262 17.72 -13.96 -8.71
C VAL A 262 18.62 -12.83 -8.25
N PHE A 263 19.47 -12.37 -9.19
CA PHE A 263 20.38 -11.26 -8.95
C PHE A 263 20.23 -10.22 -10.04
N ILE A 264 20.34 -8.94 -9.67
CA ILE A 264 20.53 -7.85 -10.62
C ILE A 264 21.85 -7.18 -10.27
N SER A 265 22.80 -7.30 -11.20
CA SER A 265 24.12 -6.68 -11.09
C SER A 265 24.28 -5.59 -12.11
N TRP A 266 25.22 -4.67 -11.87
CA TRP A 266 25.60 -3.64 -12.82
C TRP A 266 27.08 -3.34 -12.76
N ASN A 267 27.64 -3.04 -13.92
CA ASN A 267 29.01 -2.54 -14.01
C ASN A 267 29.03 -1.04 -13.70
N LYS A 268 29.98 -0.59 -12.89
CA LYS A 268 30.30 0.82 -12.79
C LYS A 268 30.67 1.30 -14.19
N ILE A 269 29.90 2.22 -14.76
CA ILE A 269 30.36 2.93 -15.96
C ILE A 269 31.52 3.79 -15.47
N ILE A 270 32.74 3.42 -15.81
CA ILE A 270 33.93 4.24 -15.62
C ILE A 270 33.82 5.30 -16.70
N GLY A 271 33.30 6.47 -16.31
CA GLY A 271 33.34 7.69 -17.11
C GLY A 271 34.54 8.51 -16.74
#